data_83f7aa66f77118d6702f1288938fe501
#
_entry.id   83f7aa66f77118d6702f1288938fe501
#
_cell.length_a   1.000
_cell.length_b   1.000
_cell.length_c   1.000
_cell.angle_alpha   90.00
_cell.angle_beta   90.00
_cell.angle_gamma   90.00
#
_symmetry.space_group_name_H-M   'P 1'
#
loop_
_entity.id
_entity.type
_entity.pdbx_description
1 polymer ?
#
loop_
_entity_poly.entity_id
_entity_poly.type
_entity_poly.pdbx_seq_one_letter_code
_entity_poly.pdbx_strand_id
1 'polypeptide(L)'
;YKKNNRYIQEVFPRIYYIDTERQLKQFQDDLFMFQEDEQLIRLRAHVCMFDAAKECNQCFQCIGLINQKKPEDLKLYETSKLLEYKMYQLNLKDFTEKVNANYRKNGGFEEIKFTLNCNPDEMFHVTAEMYHEEHGRLNPIGNLSGGMKSIYMLSLLQTYTDDEKRIPSVIIVEDPEIFLHPHLQKISSEILYQLSKKNQVIFTTHSPNMLFNFTSRQIRQVVLDEEDYSVVRRHTDIDAIL
;
A
#
# COMPACT_ATOMS: atom_id res chain seq x y z
N TYR A 1 18.77 2.86 26.59
CA TYR A 1 18.46 3.36 25.24
C TYR A 1 17.10 2.83 24.81
N LYS A 2 16.04 3.66 24.87
CA LYS A 2 14.78 3.36 24.19
C LYS A 2 15.04 3.54 22.70
N LYS A 3 15.18 2.45 21.96
CA LYS A 3 15.21 2.46 20.49
C LYS A 3 13.83 2.93 20.02
N ASN A 4 13.78 4.10 19.41
CA ASN A 4 12.54 4.62 18.84
C ASN A 4 12.33 3.93 17.49
N ASN A 5 11.30 3.07 17.37
CA ASN A 5 10.97 2.34 16.14
C ASN A 5 10.78 3.27 14.92
N ARG A 6 10.49 4.56 15.15
CA ARG A 6 10.35 5.57 14.10
C ARG A 6 11.63 5.74 13.28
N TYR A 7 12.82 5.74 13.92
CA TYR A 7 14.10 5.83 13.20
C TYR A 7 14.41 4.61 12.35
N ILE A 8 13.93 3.44 12.73
CA ILE A 8 14.12 2.21 11.95
C ILE A 8 13.30 2.30 10.66
N GLN A 9 12.05 2.74 10.74
CA GLN A 9 11.16 2.90 9.58
C GLN A 9 11.65 3.97 8.59
N GLU A 10 12.35 5.01 9.08
CA GLU A 10 12.93 6.07 8.25
C GLU A 10 14.20 5.63 7.50
N VAL A 11 14.87 4.56 7.92
CA VAL A 11 16.18 4.11 7.37
C VAL A 11 16.04 2.81 6.57
N PHE A 12 15.04 1.99 6.85
CA PHE A 12 14.86 0.72 6.14
C PHE A 12 14.21 0.93 4.78
N PRO A 13 14.75 0.32 3.70
CA PRO A 13 14.11 0.35 2.39
C PRO A 13 12.76 -0.37 2.45
N ARG A 14 11.79 0.13 1.71
CA ARG A 14 10.54 -0.59 1.50
C ARG A 14 10.76 -1.75 0.55
N ILE A 15 10.05 -2.84 0.78
CA ILE A 15 10.10 -4.01 -0.07
C ILE A 15 8.76 -4.10 -0.80
N TYR A 16 8.80 -4.07 -2.13
CA TYR A 16 7.66 -4.31 -2.99
C TYR A 16 7.82 -5.68 -3.64
N TYR A 17 6.82 -6.52 -3.47
CA TYR A 17 6.80 -7.85 -4.06
C TYR A 17 5.61 -7.98 -5.01
N ILE A 18 5.88 -8.32 -6.24
CA ILE A 18 4.89 -8.59 -7.28
C ILE A 18 5.01 -10.06 -7.67
N ASP A 19 4.03 -10.83 -7.27
CA ASP A 19 3.92 -12.25 -7.59
C ASP A 19 3.37 -12.49 -9.00
N THR A 20 3.31 -13.76 -9.39
CA THR A 20 2.76 -14.19 -10.68
C THR A 20 1.24 -14.01 -10.79
N GLU A 21 0.51 -14.00 -9.67
CA GLU A 21 -0.96 -13.86 -9.65
C GLU A 21 -1.42 -12.43 -9.93
N ARG A 22 -0.53 -11.43 -9.77
CA ARG A 22 -0.83 -10.01 -10.02
C ARG A 22 -2.06 -9.54 -9.25
N GLN A 23 -2.06 -9.68 -7.94
CA GLN A 23 -3.15 -9.24 -7.06
C GLN A 23 -3.25 -7.71 -7.04
N LEU A 24 -3.81 -7.18 -8.11
CA LEU A 24 -3.82 -5.75 -8.45
C LEU A 24 -4.43 -4.88 -7.36
N LYS A 25 -5.56 -5.33 -6.78
CA LYS A 25 -6.27 -4.54 -5.77
C LYS A 25 -5.42 -4.35 -4.52
N GLN A 26 -4.87 -5.44 -3.99
CA GLN A 26 -4.02 -5.39 -2.80
C GLN A 26 -2.78 -4.53 -3.04
N PHE A 27 -2.11 -4.72 -4.17
CA PHE A 27 -0.93 -3.94 -4.53
C PHE A 27 -1.24 -2.44 -4.66
N GLN A 28 -2.38 -2.10 -5.24
CA GLN A 28 -2.83 -0.71 -5.41
C GLN A 28 -3.19 -0.08 -4.06
N ASP A 29 -3.94 -0.79 -3.22
CA ASP A 29 -4.30 -0.34 -1.89
C ASP A 29 -3.04 -0.11 -1.05
N ASP A 30 -2.07 -1.04 -1.08
CA ASP A 30 -0.80 -0.93 -0.37
C ASP A 30 0.00 0.30 -0.82
N LEU A 31 0.07 0.59 -2.12
CA LEU A 31 0.77 1.78 -2.62
C LEU A 31 0.12 3.09 -2.15
N PHE A 32 -1.20 3.20 -2.22
CA PHE A 32 -1.91 4.42 -1.81
C PHE A 32 -1.94 4.60 -0.31
N MET A 33 -2.03 3.50 0.45
CA MET A 33 -2.09 3.53 1.91
C MET A 33 -0.72 3.78 2.57
N PHE A 34 0.38 3.51 1.89
CA PHE A 34 1.73 3.81 2.36
C PHE A 34 2.19 5.25 2.11
N GLN A 35 1.34 6.15 1.64
CA GLN A 35 1.71 7.55 1.54
C GLN A 35 2.11 8.10 2.92
N GLU A 36 3.30 8.71 3.00
CA GLU A 36 3.87 9.29 4.22
C GLU A 36 3.30 10.67 4.54
N ASP A 37 2.03 10.89 4.24
CA ASP A 37 1.37 12.11 4.64
C ASP A 37 1.17 12.13 6.15
N GLU A 38 1.59 13.22 6.81
CA GLU A 38 1.48 13.38 8.26
C GLU A 38 0.04 13.22 8.76
N GLN A 39 -0.93 13.63 7.97
CA GLN A 39 -2.34 13.53 8.33
C GLN A 39 -2.82 12.07 8.29
N LEU A 40 -2.36 11.26 7.32
CA LEU A 40 -2.67 9.83 7.25
C LEU A 40 -2.00 9.06 8.40
N ILE A 41 -0.75 9.38 8.72
CA ILE A 41 -0.05 8.79 9.87
C ILE A 41 -0.81 9.10 11.17
N ARG A 42 -1.25 10.33 11.38
CA ARG A 42 -2.04 10.71 12.56
C ARG A 42 -3.40 10.04 12.60
N LEU A 43 -4.03 9.87 11.44
CA LEU A 43 -5.31 9.19 11.33
C LEU A 43 -5.21 7.72 11.75
N ARG A 44 -4.19 6.99 11.26
CA ARG A 44 -3.94 5.59 11.62
C ARG A 44 -3.53 5.40 13.07
N ALA A 45 -2.73 6.30 13.59
CA ALA A 45 -2.27 6.22 14.98
C ALA A 45 -3.39 6.42 16.01
N HIS A 46 -4.57 6.89 15.58
CA HIS A 46 -5.76 7.12 16.41
C HIS A 46 -5.45 7.84 17.74
N VAL A 47 -4.57 8.83 17.71
CA VAL A 47 -4.10 9.55 18.89
C VAL A 47 -5.08 10.62 19.37
N CYS A 48 -4.96 11.03 20.63
CA CYS A 48 -5.75 12.14 21.17
C CYS A 48 -5.36 13.46 20.49
N MET A 49 -6.33 14.31 20.20
CA MET A 49 -6.10 15.62 19.58
C MET A 49 -5.30 16.56 20.50
N PHE A 50 -5.50 16.46 21.80
CA PHE A 50 -4.82 17.30 22.80
C PHE A 50 -3.49 16.76 23.29
N ASP A 51 -3.27 15.45 23.16
CA ASP A 51 -2.07 14.79 23.66
C ASP A 51 -1.69 13.62 22.70
N ALA A 52 -0.76 13.89 21.81
CA ALA A 52 -0.32 12.92 20.79
C ALA A 52 0.37 11.68 21.40
N ALA A 53 0.72 11.69 22.68
CA ALA A 53 1.27 10.53 23.37
C ALA A 53 0.19 9.56 23.88
N LYS A 54 -1.07 9.96 23.82
CA LYS A 54 -2.21 9.16 24.28
C LYS A 54 -3.07 8.68 23.13
N GLU A 55 -3.54 7.46 23.24
CA GLU A 55 -4.58 6.92 22.38
C GLU A 55 -5.91 7.67 22.59
N CYS A 56 -6.69 7.80 21.54
CA CYS A 56 -8.00 8.45 21.60
C CYS A 56 -9.01 7.55 22.33
N ASN A 57 -9.54 8.02 23.44
CA ASN A 57 -10.56 7.34 24.22
C ASN A 57 -12.00 7.73 23.84
N GLN A 58 -12.16 8.44 22.72
CA GLN A 58 -13.46 8.92 22.21
C GLN A 58 -14.28 9.73 23.24
N CYS A 59 -13.61 10.55 24.04
CA CYS A 59 -14.30 11.48 24.96
C CYS A 59 -15.00 12.64 24.24
N PHE A 60 -14.69 12.87 22.96
CA PHE A 60 -15.25 13.87 22.07
C PHE A 60 -15.10 15.34 22.54
N GLN A 61 -14.24 15.62 23.50
CA GLN A 61 -13.99 16.99 23.98
C GLN A 61 -13.40 17.89 22.88
N CYS A 62 -12.69 17.29 21.89
CA CYS A 62 -12.13 18.03 20.77
C CYS A 62 -13.18 18.57 19.79
N ILE A 63 -14.41 18.05 19.80
CA ILE A 63 -15.46 18.43 18.84
C ILE A 63 -15.84 19.90 18.96
N GLY A 64 -15.80 20.47 20.15
CA GLY A 64 -16.06 21.90 20.35
C GLY A 64 -15.09 22.81 19.59
N LEU A 65 -13.80 22.42 19.53
CA LEU A 65 -12.78 23.16 18.76
C LEU A 65 -12.90 22.89 17.26
N ILE A 66 -13.20 21.66 16.88
CA ILE A 66 -13.37 21.27 15.46
C ILE A 66 -14.53 22.05 14.84
N ASN A 67 -15.66 22.16 15.55
CA ASN A 67 -16.86 22.88 15.07
C ASN A 67 -16.67 24.40 14.94
N GLN A 68 -15.62 24.99 15.50
CA GLN A 68 -15.28 26.40 15.33
C GLN A 68 -14.54 26.68 14.03
N LYS A 69 -14.02 25.65 13.36
CA LYS A 69 -13.30 25.78 12.10
C LYS A 69 -14.25 25.76 10.91
N LYS A 70 -13.86 26.45 9.86
CA LYS A 70 -14.56 26.32 8.57
C LYS A 70 -14.24 24.97 7.93
N PRO A 71 -15.12 24.41 7.08
CA PRO A 71 -14.89 23.14 6.41
C PRO A 71 -13.57 23.07 5.64
N GLU A 72 -13.16 24.16 4.98
CA GLU A 72 -11.91 24.27 4.24
C GLU A 72 -10.64 24.21 5.11
N ASP A 73 -10.76 24.57 6.40
CA ASP A 73 -9.65 24.60 7.35
C ASP A 73 -9.51 23.29 8.15
N LEU A 74 -10.46 22.37 7.97
CA LEU A 74 -10.43 21.07 8.66
C LEU A 74 -9.36 20.17 8.06
N LYS A 75 -8.47 19.65 8.92
CA LYS A 75 -7.55 18.60 8.55
C LYS A 75 -8.26 17.25 8.46
N LEU A 76 -7.75 16.33 7.67
CA LEU A 76 -8.30 14.98 7.48
C LEU A 76 -8.58 14.28 8.82
N TYR A 77 -7.63 14.33 9.75
CA TYR A 77 -7.78 13.80 11.10
C TYR A 77 -8.97 14.44 11.89
N GLU A 78 -9.17 15.73 11.79
CA GLU A 78 -10.28 16.43 12.46
C GLU A 78 -11.63 16.07 11.85
N THR A 79 -11.66 15.94 10.53
CA THR A 79 -12.84 15.45 9.79
C THR A 79 -13.23 14.04 10.21
N SER A 80 -12.23 13.15 10.37
CA SER A 80 -12.48 11.80 10.87
C SER A 80 -13.04 11.80 12.28
N LYS A 81 -12.51 12.63 13.18
CA LYS A 81 -13.07 12.77 14.56
C LYS A 81 -14.49 13.28 14.56
N LEU A 82 -14.82 14.20 13.67
CA LEU A 82 -16.18 14.67 13.51
C LEU A 82 -17.10 13.55 13.00
N LEU A 83 -16.66 12.75 12.05
CA LEU A 83 -17.40 11.59 11.56
C LEU A 83 -17.64 10.56 12.68
N GLU A 84 -16.60 10.17 13.43
CA GLU A 84 -16.71 9.28 14.58
C GLU A 84 -17.75 9.79 15.58
N TYR A 85 -17.71 11.08 15.91
CA TYR A 85 -18.69 11.71 16.81
C TYR A 85 -20.10 11.64 16.26
N LYS A 86 -20.31 11.95 14.98
CA LYS A 86 -21.64 11.88 14.35
C LYS A 86 -22.19 10.45 14.37
N MET A 87 -21.37 9.46 14.05
CA MET A 87 -21.76 8.05 14.09
C MET A 87 -22.08 7.59 15.51
N TYR A 88 -21.30 8.01 16.50
CA TYR A 88 -21.58 7.73 17.91
C TYR A 88 -22.95 8.32 18.34
N GLN A 89 -23.21 9.59 18.02
CA GLN A 89 -24.47 10.25 18.35
C GLN A 89 -25.67 9.56 17.70
N LEU A 90 -25.50 9.10 16.45
CA LEU A 90 -26.59 8.48 15.70
C LEU A 90 -27.01 7.11 16.26
N ASN A 91 -26.02 6.27 16.63
CA ASN A 91 -26.27 4.85 16.86
C ASN A 91 -25.94 4.37 18.27
N LEU A 92 -24.96 4.94 18.95
CA LEU A 92 -24.41 4.36 20.16
C LEU A 92 -24.79 5.08 21.44
N LYS A 93 -25.08 6.38 21.40
CA LYS A 93 -25.36 7.15 22.60
C LYS A 93 -26.57 6.61 23.36
N ASP A 94 -27.73 6.61 22.72
CA ASP A 94 -28.98 6.16 23.34
C ASP A 94 -28.96 4.65 23.66
N PHE A 95 -28.27 3.87 22.82
CA PHE A 95 -28.09 2.45 23.06
C PHE A 95 -27.25 2.20 24.31
N THR A 96 -26.13 2.90 24.47
CA THR A 96 -25.25 2.83 25.64
C THR A 96 -26.01 3.16 26.92
N GLU A 97 -26.79 4.23 26.91
CA GLU A 97 -27.61 4.65 28.06
C GLU A 97 -28.63 3.56 28.46
N LYS A 98 -29.34 2.98 27.49
CA LYS A 98 -30.31 1.88 27.72
C LYS A 98 -29.61 0.63 28.24
N VAL A 99 -28.48 0.23 27.68
CA VAL A 99 -27.73 -0.93 28.16
C VAL A 99 -27.30 -0.73 29.58
N ASN A 100 -26.72 0.42 29.92
CA ASN A 100 -26.28 0.72 31.27
C ASN A 100 -27.43 0.76 32.28
N ALA A 101 -28.57 1.30 31.89
CA ALA A 101 -29.79 1.28 32.74
C ALA A 101 -30.24 -0.15 33.02
N ASN A 102 -30.30 -1.02 32.03
CA ASN A 102 -30.66 -2.43 32.21
C ASN A 102 -29.63 -3.22 32.99
N TYR A 103 -28.32 -2.97 32.72
CA TYR A 103 -27.22 -3.62 33.42
C TYR A 103 -27.24 -3.33 34.92
N ARG A 104 -27.50 -2.07 35.31
CA ARG A 104 -27.64 -1.68 36.73
C ARG A 104 -28.86 -2.35 37.39
N LYS A 105 -30.02 -2.44 36.68
CA LYS A 105 -31.20 -3.16 37.16
C LYS A 105 -30.95 -4.65 37.42
N ASN A 106 -30.07 -5.24 36.64
CA ASN A 106 -29.69 -6.64 36.71
C ASN A 106 -28.50 -6.89 37.68
N GLY A 107 -28.11 -5.88 38.50
CA GLY A 107 -27.10 -6.03 39.53
C GLY A 107 -25.66 -5.72 39.07
N GLY A 108 -25.47 -5.14 37.90
CA GLY A 108 -24.14 -4.67 37.44
C GLY A 108 -23.76 -3.35 38.09
N PHE A 109 -22.47 -3.20 38.45
CA PHE A 109 -21.94 -2.03 39.15
C PHE A 109 -21.06 -1.14 38.26
N GLU A 110 -20.54 -1.69 37.18
CA GLU A 110 -19.63 -1.00 36.27
C GLU A 110 -20.38 -0.25 35.16
N GLU A 111 -19.72 0.69 34.51
CA GLU A 111 -20.26 1.37 33.35
C GLU A 111 -19.74 0.73 32.07
N ILE A 112 -20.66 0.28 31.22
CA ILE A 112 -20.35 -0.27 29.91
C ILE A 112 -20.20 0.91 28.93
N LYS A 113 -19.08 0.97 28.23
CA LYS A 113 -18.81 1.94 27.18
C LYS A 113 -18.65 1.24 25.84
N PHE A 114 -19.43 1.66 24.86
CA PHE A 114 -19.25 1.25 23.48
C PHE A 114 -18.38 2.26 22.76
N THR A 115 -17.38 1.79 22.02
CA THR A 115 -16.51 2.60 21.19
C THR A 115 -16.65 2.20 19.73
N LEU A 116 -16.56 3.18 18.84
CA LEU A 116 -16.47 2.93 17.41
C LEU A 116 -15.01 2.64 17.04
N ASN A 117 -14.78 1.50 16.44
CA ASN A 117 -13.49 1.23 15.81
C ASN A 117 -13.61 1.62 14.34
N CYS A 118 -12.95 2.71 13.96
CA CYS A 118 -12.94 3.22 12.61
C CYS A 118 -11.54 2.99 12.04
N ASN A 119 -11.39 1.98 11.21
CA ASN A 119 -10.15 1.75 10.49
C ASN A 119 -10.19 2.52 9.16
N PRO A 120 -9.41 3.59 8.98
CA PRO A 120 -9.40 4.36 7.74
C PRO A 120 -9.07 3.51 6.52
N ASP A 121 -8.25 2.48 6.70
CA ASP A 121 -7.79 1.57 5.65
C ASP A 121 -8.93 0.69 5.10
N GLU A 122 -9.97 0.48 5.91
CA GLU A 122 -11.20 -0.24 5.50
C GLU A 122 -12.30 0.67 4.96
N MET A 123 -12.23 1.97 5.27
CA MET A 123 -13.26 2.94 4.86
C MET A 123 -13.09 3.43 3.44
N PHE A 124 -11.86 3.48 2.93
CA PHE A 124 -11.55 4.04 1.63
C PHE A 124 -10.85 3.01 0.76
N HIS A 125 -11.44 2.74 -0.39
CA HIS A 125 -10.84 1.92 -1.43
C HIS A 125 -10.55 2.78 -2.65
N VAL A 126 -9.33 2.69 -3.16
CA VAL A 126 -8.99 3.34 -4.42
C VAL A 126 -9.46 2.44 -5.56
N THR A 127 -10.33 2.96 -6.41
CA THR A 127 -10.78 2.29 -7.62
C THR A 127 -10.15 2.96 -8.81
N ALA A 128 -9.44 2.20 -9.62
CA ALA A 128 -8.90 2.69 -10.89
C ALA A 128 -9.73 2.15 -12.05
N GLU A 129 -10.03 3.03 -13.00
CA GLU A 129 -10.80 2.73 -14.19
C GLU A 129 -10.08 3.24 -15.44
N MET A 130 -10.16 2.48 -16.50
CA MET A 130 -9.67 2.91 -17.82
C MET A 130 -10.74 3.68 -18.55
N TYR A 131 -10.38 4.85 -19.05
CA TYR A 131 -11.24 5.63 -19.92
C TYR A 131 -10.90 5.35 -21.38
N HIS A 132 -11.90 4.91 -22.15
CA HIS A 132 -11.81 4.76 -23.60
C HIS A 132 -12.45 5.96 -24.28
N GLU A 133 -11.62 6.84 -24.85
CA GLU A 133 -12.09 8.06 -25.53
C GLU A 133 -13.07 7.78 -26.66
N GLU A 134 -12.81 6.73 -27.48
CA GLU A 134 -13.65 6.38 -28.61
C GLU A 134 -15.08 5.95 -28.23
N HIS A 135 -15.26 5.43 -27.04
CA HIS A 135 -16.55 4.86 -26.63
C HIS A 135 -17.17 5.59 -25.43
N GLY A 136 -16.47 6.55 -24.84
CA GLY A 136 -16.92 7.30 -23.66
C GLY A 136 -17.25 6.40 -22.47
N ARG A 137 -16.61 5.23 -22.38
CA ARG A 137 -16.90 4.22 -21.33
C ARG A 137 -15.73 4.09 -20.37
N LEU A 138 -16.06 3.98 -19.09
CA LEU A 138 -15.14 3.60 -18.02
C LEU A 138 -15.18 2.07 -17.87
N ASN A 139 -14.01 1.44 -17.86
CA ASN A 139 -13.87 0.01 -17.60
C ASN A 139 -12.98 -0.20 -16.36
N PRO A 140 -13.40 -1.03 -15.41
CA PRO A 140 -12.58 -1.34 -14.27
C PRO A 140 -11.22 -1.93 -14.69
N ILE A 141 -10.12 -1.47 -14.09
CA ILE A 141 -8.76 -1.98 -14.35
C ILE A 141 -8.66 -3.49 -14.09
N GLY A 142 -9.48 -4.03 -13.19
CA GLY A 142 -9.57 -5.48 -12.95
C GLY A 142 -9.87 -6.30 -14.21
N ASN A 143 -10.50 -5.70 -15.23
CA ASN A 143 -10.82 -6.34 -16.52
C ASN A 143 -9.66 -6.33 -17.53
N LEU A 144 -8.51 -5.73 -17.18
CA LEU A 144 -7.32 -5.81 -18.02
C LEU A 144 -6.86 -7.27 -18.22
N SER A 145 -6.28 -7.54 -19.38
CA SER A 145 -5.55 -8.79 -19.59
C SER A 145 -4.37 -8.90 -18.61
N GLY A 146 -3.93 -10.11 -18.30
CA GLY A 146 -2.83 -10.34 -17.36
C GLY A 146 -1.57 -9.53 -17.70
N GLY A 147 -1.21 -9.45 -19.00
CA GLY A 147 -0.08 -8.66 -19.44
C GLY A 147 -0.26 -7.16 -19.20
N MET A 148 -1.43 -6.61 -19.50
CA MET A 148 -1.70 -5.18 -19.25
C MET A 148 -1.75 -4.86 -17.74
N LYS A 149 -2.17 -5.80 -16.90
CA LYS A 149 -2.06 -5.66 -15.44
C LYS A 149 -0.59 -5.53 -15.00
N SER A 150 0.31 -6.36 -15.56
CA SER A 150 1.74 -6.27 -15.27
C SER A 150 2.31 -4.89 -15.65
N ILE A 151 2.01 -4.38 -16.84
CA ILE A 151 2.46 -3.04 -17.26
C ILE A 151 1.90 -1.96 -16.35
N TYR A 152 0.62 -2.04 -15.98
CA TYR A 152 0.00 -1.08 -15.06
C TYR A 152 0.67 -1.08 -13.68
N MET A 153 0.92 -2.26 -13.10
CA MET A 153 1.60 -2.38 -11.79
C MET A 153 3.02 -1.80 -11.83
N LEU A 154 3.77 -2.09 -12.89
CA LEU A 154 5.12 -1.51 -13.07
C LEU A 154 5.06 0.01 -13.24
N SER A 155 4.05 0.53 -13.95
CA SER A 155 3.85 1.97 -14.12
C SER A 155 3.49 2.66 -12.79
N LEU A 156 2.67 2.02 -11.95
CA LEU A 156 2.37 2.51 -10.61
C LEU A 156 3.65 2.57 -9.75
N LEU A 157 4.46 1.50 -9.76
CA LEU A 157 5.75 1.48 -9.05
C LEU A 157 6.68 2.58 -9.53
N GLN A 158 6.79 2.76 -10.84
CA GLN A 158 7.61 3.80 -11.42
C GLN A 158 7.17 5.19 -10.95
N THR A 159 5.88 5.49 -11.03
CA THR A 159 5.31 6.75 -10.56
C THR A 159 5.56 6.95 -9.06
N TYR A 160 5.37 5.89 -8.28
CA TYR A 160 5.52 5.95 -6.82
C TYR A 160 6.97 6.12 -6.37
N THR A 161 7.92 5.50 -7.07
CA THR A 161 9.35 5.55 -6.73
C THR A 161 10.10 6.72 -7.36
N ASP A 162 9.45 7.50 -8.21
CA ASP A 162 10.06 8.63 -8.90
C ASP A 162 10.23 9.87 -8.00
N ASP A 163 9.63 9.90 -6.83
CA ASP A 163 9.79 10.95 -5.82
C ASP A 163 11.24 10.96 -5.29
N GLU A 164 11.97 12.05 -5.56
CA GLU A 164 13.38 12.23 -5.17
C GLU A 164 13.61 12.24 -3.64
N LYS A 165 12.57 12.47 -2.86
CA LYS A 165 12.64 12.51 -1.39
C LYS A 165 12.55 11.14 -0.74
N ARG A 166 12.33 10.08 -1.51
CA ARG A 166 12.13 8.73 -0.96
C ARG A 166 13.43 7.95 -0.86
N ILE A 167 13.51 7.12 0.18
CA ILE A 167 14.59 6.15 0.34
C ILE A 167 14.47 5.10 -0.76
N PRO A 168 15.59 4.69 -1.40
CA PRO A 168 15.58 3.61 -2.38
C PRO A 168 14.89 2.35 -1.83
N SER A 169 14.07 1.73 -2.65
CA SER A 169 13.28 0.54 -2.30
C SER A 169 13.91 -0.73 -2.84
N VAL A 170 13.53 -1.87 -2.28
CA VAL A 170 13.80 -3.19 -2.85
C VAL A 170 12.54 -3.65 -3.58
N ILE A 171 12.64 -3.89 -4.88
CA ILE A 171 11.55 -4.30 -5.74
C ILE A 171 11.82 -5.72 -6.22
N ILE A 172 10.93 -6.65 -5.90
CA ILE A 172 11.02 -8.05 -6.30
C ILE A 172 9.84 -8.35 -7.22
N VAL A 173 10.11 -8.85 -8.42
CA VAL A 173 9.07 -9.14 -9.42
C VAL A 173 9.26 -10.56 -9.94
N GLU A 174 8.24 -11.39 -9.83
CA GLU A 174 8.24 -12.72 -10.44
C GLU A 174 7.69 -12.67 -11.85
N ASP A 175 8.46 -13.23 -12.79
CA ASP A 175 8.11 -13.44 -14.19
C ASP A 175 7.32 -12.27 -14.81
N PRO A 176 7.87 -11.05 -14.86
CA PRO A 176 7.18 -9.86 -15.34
C PRO A 176 6.69 -9.98 -16.79
N GLU A 177 7.21 -10.94 -17.55
CA GLU A 177 6.80 -11.23 -18.93
C GLU A 177 5.55 -12.08 -19.07
N ILE A 178 5.00 -12.66 -18.01
CA ILE A 178 3.82 -13.52 -18.08
C ILE A 178 2.68 -12.80 -18.81
N PHE A 179 2.11 -13.48 -19.81
CA PHE A 179 1.04 -12.99 -20.69
C PHE A 179 1.41 -11.78 -21.57
N LEU A 180 2.69 -11.35 -21.60
CA LEU A 180 3.13 -10.26 -22.46
C LEU A 180 3.56 -10.75 -23.86
N HIS A 181 3.09 -10.06 -24.88
CA HIS A 181 3.64 -10.20 -26.23
C HIS A 181 5.13 -9.75 -26.23
N PRO A 182 6.03 -10.32 -27.06
CA PRO A 182 7.46 -10.00 -27.09
C PRO A 182 7.80 -8.51 -27.11
N HIS A 183 7.00 -7.70 -27.81
CA HIS A 183 7.16 -6.25 -27.82
C HIS A 183 6.95 -5.63 -26.40
N LEU A 184 5.91 -6.05 -25.70
CA LEU A 184 5.62 -5.57 -24.34
C LEU A 184 6.62 -6.10 -23.31
N GLN A 185 7.23 -7.27 -23.54
CA GLN A 185 8.33 -7.78 -22.71
C GLN A 185 9.53 -6.84 -22.73
N LYS A 186 9.89 -6.30 -23.89
CA LYS A 186 10.95 -5.30 -24.02
C LYS A 186 10.62 -4.01 -23.26
N ILE A 187 9.37 -3.56 -23.34
CA ILE A 187 8.90 -2.39 -22.58
C ILE A 187 8.98 -2.67 -21.08
N SER A 188 8.54 -3.83 -20.62
CA SER A 188 8.65 -4.25 -19.21
C SER A 188 10.10 -4.27 -18.74
N SER A 189 11.02 -4.83 -19.56
CA SER A 189 12.45 -4.80 -19.31
C SER A 189 13.00 -3.39 -19.15
N GLU A 190 12.60 -2.47 -20.03
CA GLU A 190 13.02 -1.06 -19.94
C GLU A 190 12.51 -0.40 -18.66
N ILE A 191 11.25 -0.62 -18.27
CA ILE A 191 10.70 -0.09 -17.02
C ILE A 191 11.49 -0.60 -15.82
N LEU A 192 11.79 -1.91 -15.75
CA LEU A 192 12.58 -2.50 -14.67
C LEU A 192 14.01 -1.94 -14.64
N TYR A 193 14.60 -1.71 -15.80
CA TYR A 193 15.92 -1.07 -15.90
C TYR A 193 15.89 0.37 -15.38
N GLN A 194 14.87 1.17 -15.74
CA GLN A 194 14.73 2.54 -15.21
C GLN A 194 14.53 2.54 -13.69
N LEU A 195 13.67 1.65 -13.18
CA LEU A 195 13.47 1.45 -11.74
C LEU A 195 14.80 1.10 -11.02
N SER A 196 15.66 0.30 -11.66
CA SER A 196 16.94 -0.12 -11.08
C SER A 196 17.97 1.00 -10.91
N LYS A 197 17.77 2.14 -11.56
CA LYS A 197 18.68 3.32 -11.40
C LYS A 197 18.57 3.96 -10.02
N LYS A 198 17.40 3.85 -9.38
CA LYS A 198 17.13 4.46 -8.08
C LYS A 198 16.86 3.42 -6.98
N ASN A 199 16.53 2.18 -7.35
CA ASN A 199 16.09 1.13 -6.45
C ASN A 199 16.90 -0.15 -6.65
N GLN A 200 16.85 -1.06 -5.68
CA GLN A 200 17.34 -2.42 -5.88
C GLN A 200 16.21 -3.25 -6.51
N VAL A 201 16.40 -3.67 -7.76
CA VAL A 201 15.42 -4.47 -8.49
C VAL A 201 15.95 -5.89 -8.63
N ILE A 202 15.11 -6.86 -8.27
CA ILE A 202 15.35 -8.30 -8.44
C ILE A 202 14.13 -8.84 -9.19
N PHE A 203 14.35 -9.55 -10.29
CA PHE A 203 13.24 -10.22 -10.97
C PHE A 203 13.67 -11.59 -11.50
N THR A 204 12.71 -12.50 -11.59
CA THR A 204 12.86 -13.79 -12.26
C THR A 204 12.35 -13.68 -13.68
N THR A 205 12.88 -14.46 -14.61
CA THR A 205 12.39 -14.50 -15.98
C THR A 205 12.80 -15.77 -16.70
N HIS A 206 11.93 -16.25 -17.58
CA HIS A 206 12.20 -17.30 -18.56
C HIS A 206 12.32 -16.76 -19.99
N SER A 207 12.28 -15.41 -20.16
CA SER A 207 12.30 -14.79 -21.48
C SER A 207 13.62 -14.06 -21.78
N PRO A 208 14.31 -14.40 -22.88
CA PRO A 208 15.47 -13.62 -23.33
C PRO A 208 15.17 -12.13 -23.58
N ASN A 209 13.94 -11.80 -23.97
CA ASN A 209 13.54 -10.41 -24.21
C ASN A 209 13.61 -9.53 -22.95
N MET A 210 13.51 -10.15 -21.76
CA MET A 210 13.63 -9.43 -20.50
C MET A 210 15.08 -9.07 -20.16
N LEU A 211 16.05 -9.73 -20.77
CA LEU A 211 17.47 -9.52 -20.51
C LEU A 211 18.09 -8.39 -21.34
N PHE A 212 17.36 -7.85 -22.30
CA PHE A 212 17.84 -6.93 -23.33
C PHE A 212 18.56 -5.68 -22.76
N ASN A 213 18.12 -5.16 -21.62
CA ASN A 213 18.66 -3.95 -21.00
C ASN A 213 19.72 -4.25 -19.91
N PHE A 214 20.05 -5.54 -19.67
CA PHE A 214 20.91 -5.96 -18.57
C PHE A 214 22.21 -6.57 -19.07
N THR A 215 23.26 -6.42 -18.29
CA THR A 215 24.59 -6.98 -18.58
C THR A 215 24.76 -8.35 -17.88
N SER A 216 25.71 -9.18 -18.38
CA SER A 216 26.06 -10.47 -17.78
C SER A 216 26.36 -10.38 -16.26
N ARG A 217 26.89 -9.24 -15.81
CA ARG A 217 27.19 -9.01 -14.38
C ARG A 217 25.94 -8.95 -13.50
N GLN A 218 24.82 -8.56 -14.08
CA GLN A 218 23.53 -8.43 -13.38
C GLN A 218 22.69 -9.71 -13.43
N ILE A 219 23.01 -10.61 -14.39
CA ILE A 219 22.23 -11.82 -14.62
C ILE A 219 22.78 -12.97 -13.75
N ARG A 220 21.87 -13.79 -13.27
CA ARG A 220 22.15 -15.02 -12.54
C ARG A 220 21.31 -16.13 -13.15
N GLN A 221 21.97 -17.18 -13.64
CA GLN A 221 21.30 -18.37 -14.14
C GLN A 221 21.08 -19.34 -12.99
N VAL A 222 19.86 -19.80 -12.84
CA VAL A 222 19.52 -20.86 -11.87
C VAL A 222 19.30 -22.15 -12.64
N VAL A 223 20.06 -23.18 -12.29
CA VAL A 223 20.00 -24.51 -12.93
C VAL A 223 19.93 -25.59 -11.84
N LEU A 224 19.45 -26.77 -12.21
CA LEU A 224 19.59 -27.94 -11.36
C LEU A 224 20.97 -28.57 -11.59
N ASP A 225 21.61 -29.04 -10.52
CA ASP A 225 22.82 -29.88 -10.61
C ASP A 225 22.46 -31.35 -10.81
N GLU A 226 23.47 -32.22 -10.79
CA GLU A 226 23.31 -33.66 -10.98
C GLU A 226 22.52 -34.36 -9.86
N GLU A 227 22.35 -33.69 -8.71
CA GLU A 227 21.61 -34.18 -7.54
C GLU A 227 20.26 -33.49 -7.38
N ASP A 228 19.75 -32.77 -8.42
CA ASP A 228 18.51 -32.01 -8.45
C ASP A 228 18.47 -30.81 -7.47
N TYR A 229 19.61 -30.29 -7.03
CA TYR A 229 19.66 -29.04 -6.25
C TYR A 229 19.76 -27.83 -7.14
N SER A 230 19.06 -26.76 -6.75
CA SER A 230 19.14 -25.47 -7.43
C SER A 230 20.48 -24.79 -7.16
N VAL A 231 21.26 -24.54 -8.20
CA VAL A 231 22.54 -23.84 -8.13
C VAL A 231 22.52 -22.56 -8.94
N VAL A 232 23.16 -21.51 -8.42
CA VAL A 232 23.25 -20.19 -9.07
C VAL A 232 24.59 -20.08 -9.80
N ARG A 233 24.53 -19.90 -11.12
CA ARG A 233 25.70 -19.69 -11.97
C ARG A 233 25.84 -18.23 -12.38
N ARG A 234 27.08 -17.76 -12.46
CA ARG A 234 27.45 -16.46 -13.01
C ARG A 234 28.17 -16.69 -14.33
N HIS A 235 27.79 -15.95 -15.34
CA HIS A 235 28.43 -15.99 -16.64
C HIS A 235 29.15 -14.65 -16.91
N THR A 236 30.24 -14.72 -17.65
CA THR A 236 30.98 -13.53 -18.11
C THR A 236 30.43 -13.00 -19.42
N ASP A 237 29.73 -13.86 -20.17
CA ASP A 237 29.16 -13.57 -21.48
C ASP A 237 27.65 -13.85 -21.48
N ILE A 238 26.87 -12.98 -22.10
CA ILE A 238 25.42 -13.14 -22.28
C ILE A 238 25.11 -14.30 -23.24
N ASP A 239 25.91 -14.48 -24.28
CA ASP A 239 25.70 -15.56 -25.27
C ASP A 239 25.80 -16.97 -24.65
N ALA A 240 26.45 -17.10 -23.49
CA ALA A 240 26.51 -18.34 -22.74
C ALA A 240 25.26 -18.60 -21.88
N ILE A 241 24.33 -17.63 -21.79
CA ILE A 241 23.10 -17.72 -21.00
C ILE A 241 21.88 -17.96 -21.90
N LEU A 242 21.93 -17.44 -23.13
CA LEU A 242 20.90 -17.58 -24.15
C LEU A 242 21.07 -18.89 -24.93
#